data_52033064ca289a00e7b28acd9b755697
#
_entry.id   52033064ca289a00e7b28acd9b755697
#
_cell.length_a   1.000
_cell.length_b   1.000
_cell.length_c   1.000
_cell.angle_alpha   90.00
_cell.angle_beta   90.00
_cell.angle_gamma   90.00
#
_symmetry.space_group_name_H-M   'P 1'
#
loop_
_entity.id
_entity.type
_entity.pdbx_description
1 polymer ?
#
loop_
_entity_poly.entity_id
_entity_poly.type
_entity_poly.pdbx_seq_one_letter_code
_entity_poly.pdbx_strand_id
1 'polypeptide(L)'
;MNSKNLVLILIIFCVITLFLNMFNTFNKSRNSHILKGYKNEKINKIVSSNKIAIISLNGIIENRPNDSFSFSQQNDANSFLKAIKEAQTDNQVKGVVLKINTPGGTVGMSQNIYDAIIRLRKAKPVVVFMEDVAASGGYYIASAADRIVAQSGTLTGSIGVIMSTLDAHQLLQNKLLVEPNVIKSGKYKDVGSQLKKMTDEEKQLLQSIVNDTYNQFIRAIINGRIERNDNYSTPSMQLDMETLTKYADGRIFTGSQAKTFGFIDSNGDLEYAIEFAKVMASEKFGVKVKSLNVQNYPDKKDFNFYSFISEMFNTNKTSSSMLDSLIPTSMKLSRKPLYLWE
;
A
#
# COMPACT_ATOMS: atom_id res chain seq x y z
N MET A 1 -8.84 6.66 -45.01
CA MET A 1 -8.03 7.86 -44.69
C MET A 1 -7.26 8.24 -45.94
N ASN A 2 -7.41 9.47 -46.43
CA ASN A 2 -6.83 9.88 -47.70
C ASN A 2 -5.29 9.91 -47.57
N SER A 3 -4.54 9.38 -48.55
CA SER A 3 -3.08 9.31 -48.55
C SER A 3 -2.40 10.65 -48.21
N LYS A 4 -3.01 11.76 -48.62
CA LYS A 4 -2.55 13.11 -48.28
C LYS A 4 -2.61 13.42 -46.78
N ASN A 5 -3.62 12.93 -46.05
CA ASN A 5 -3.75 13.13 -44.62
C ASN A 5 -2.72 12.27 -43.83
N LEU A 6 -2.38 11.08 -44.33
CA LEU A 6 -1.35 10.23 -43.73
C LEU A 6 0.05 10.87 -43.87
N VAL A 7 0.35 11.43 -45.02
CA VAL A 7 1.63 12.16 -45.28
C VAL A 7 1.73 13.41 -44.40
N LEU A 8 0.63 14.14 -44.22
CA LEU A 8 0.59 15.34 -43.37
C LEU A 8 0.84 14.97 -41.89
N ILE A 9 0.23 13.89 -41.39
CA ILE A 9 0.45 13.39 -40.02
C ILE A 9 1.90 12.96 -39.80
N LEU A 10 2.50 12.28 -40.79
CA LEU A 10 3.92 11.89 -40.72
C LEU A 10 4.86 13.10 -40.70
N ILE A 11 4.57 14.13 -41.52
CA ILE A 11 5.36 15.37 -41.54
C ILE A 11 5.26 16.08 -40.16
N ILE A 12 4.05 16.20 -39.59
CA ILE A 12 3.83 16.83 -38.30
C ILE A 12 4.60 16.04 -37.20
N PHE A 13 4.57 14.71 -37.23
CA PHE A 13 5.31 13.87 -36.30
C PHE A 13 6.83 14.05 -36.41
N CYS A 14 7.36 14.11 -37.64
CA CYS A 14 8.79 14.40 -37.89
C CYS A 14 9.19 15.79 -37.39
N VAL A 15 8.37 16.81 -37.58
CA VAL A 15 8.63 18.17 -37.12
C VAL A 15 8.64 18.23 -35.58
N ILE A 16 7.67 17.56 -34.92
CA ILE A 16 7.62 17.49 -33.45
C ILE A 16 8.86 16.76 -32.89
N THR A 17 9.28 15.66 -33.51
CA THR A 17 10.48 14.92 -33.06
C THR A 17 11.77 15.71 -33.26
N LEU A 18 11.90 16.47 -34.37
CA LEU A 18 13.01 17.39 -34.60
C LEU A 18 13.03 18.52 -33.55
N PHE A 19 11.87 19.09 -33.23
CA PHE A 19 11.75 20.16 -32.23
C PHE A 19 12.11 19.69 -30.85
N LEU A 20 11.67 18.49 -30.45
CA LEU A 20 12.01 17.85 -29.16
C LEU A 20 13.51 17.55 -29.07
N ASN A 21 14.14 17.07 -30.14
CA ASN A 21 15.58 16.84 -30.18
C ASN A 21 16.39 18.17 -30.11
N MET A 22 15.93 19.19 -30.78
CA MET A 22 16.56 20.51 -30.71
C MET A 22 16.43 21.16 -29.34
N PHE A 23 15.28 21.01 -28.68
CA PHE A 23 15.05 21.47 -27.30
C PHE A 23 15.93 20.73 -26.28
N ASN A 24 16.10 19.43 -26.49
CA ASN A 24 16.97 18.60 -25.62
C ASN A 24 18.45 18.95 -25.79
N THR A 25 18.91 19.21 -27.02
CA THR A 25 20.28 19.65 -27.27
C THR A 25 20.54 21.07 -26.78
N PHE A 26 19.56 21.97 -26.86
CA PHE A 26 19.66 23.33 -26.30
C PHE A 26 19.74 23.34 -24.77
N ASN A 27 18.93 22.51 -24.10
CA ASN A 27 19.02 22.36 -22.64
C ASN A 27 20.31 21.68 -22.19
N LYS A 28 20.84 20.74 -22.95
CA LYS A 28 22.12 20.08 -22.67
C LYS A 28 23.32 21.04 -22.83
N SER A 29 23.25 21.94 -23.83
CA SER A 29 24.25 22.99 -24.05
C SER A 29 24.21 24.06 -22.94
N ARG A 30 23.02 24.45 -22.48
CA ARG A 30 22.86 25.45 -21.42
C ARG A 30 23.39 24.98 -20.07
N ASN A 31 23.20 23.71 -19.74
CA ASN A 31 23.73 23.12 -18.50
C ASN A 31 25.26 22.90 -18.54
N SER A 32 25.87 22.74 -19.74
CA SER A 32 27.32 22.54 -19.84
C SER A 32 28.12 23.85 -19.68
N HIS A 33 27.52 25.01 -19.94
CA HIS A 33 28.19 26.30 -19.75
C HIS A 33 28.14 26.83 -18.31
N ILE A 34 27.14 26.44 -17.51
CA ILE A 34 27.05 26.83 -16.10
C ILE A 34 28.02 26.02 -15.22
N LEU A 35 28.37 24.79 -15.64
CA LEU A 35 29.25 23.91 -14.88
C LEU A 35 30.77 24.12 -15.13
N LYS A 36 31.18 24.96 -16.11
CA LYS A 36 32.61 25.27 -16.38
C LYS A 36 33.18 26.38 -15.52
N GLY A 37 32.40 27.06 -14.69
CA GLY A 37 32.82 28.18 -13.86
C GLY A 37 33.25 27.82 -12.44
N TYR A 38 32.97 26.62 -11.94
CA TYR A 38 33.36 26.17 -10.60
C TYR A 38 34.47 25.13 -10.71
N LYS A 39 35.71 25.60 -10.78
CA LYS A 39 36.91 24.79 -10.56
C LYS A 39 36.98 24.36 -9.09
N ASN A 40 36.86 23.05 -8.87
CA ASN A 40 37.51 22.25 -7.86
C ASN A 40 37.72 22.90 -6.46
N GLU A 41 36.66 23.04 -5.70
CA GLU A 41 36.77 22.64 -4.31
C GLU A 41 36.17 21.21 -4.24
N LYS A 42 37.06 20.25 -4.04
CA LYS A 42 36.71 18.93 -3.51
C LYS A 42 36.13 19.13 -2.11
N ILE A 43 34.88 19.55 -2.04
CA ILE A 43 34.08 19.26 -0.88
C ILE A 43 33.83 17.75 -1.02
N ASN A 44 34.67 16.96 -0.39
CA ASN A 44 34.35 15.65 0.08
C ASN A 44 33.21 15.83 1.12
N LYS A 45 32.03 16.23 0.68
CA LYS A 45 30.81 15.84 1.36
C LYS A 45 30.86 14.32 1.28
N ILE A 46 31.31 13.69 2.35
CA ILE A 46 31.01 12.29 2.62
C ILE A 46 29.51 12.29 2.71
N VAL A 47 28.88 12.13 1.55
CA VAL A 47 27.43 11.87 1.48
C VAL A 47 27.29 10.52 2.16
N SER A 48 26.87 10.54 3.42
CA SER A 48 26.60 9.32 4.15
C SER A 48 25.69 8.48 3.26
N SER A 49 26.16 7.29 2.92
CA SER A 49 25.33 6.32 2.18
C SER A 49 24.16 5.83 3.03
N ASN A 50 24.20 6.05 4.34
CA ASN A 50 23.17 5.61 5.27
C ASN A 50 21.91 6.46 5.17
N LYS A 51 20.75 5.83 5.10
CA LYS A 51 19.47 6.49 4.87
C LYS A 51 18.33 5.92 5.71
N ILE A 52 17.33 6.77 5.96
CA ILE A 52 16.00 6.38 6.38
C ILE A 52 15.14 6.26 5.11
N ALA A 53 14.55 5.10 4.90
CA ALA A 53 13.66 4.86 3.76
C ALA A 53 12.23 5.23 4.15
N ILE A 54 11.55 6.04 3.32
CA ILE A 54 10.11 6.30 3.44
C ILE A 54 9.41 5.44 2.40
N ILE A 55 8.55 4.53 2.84
CA ILE A 55 7.75 3.65 1.98
C ILE A 55 6.28 4.02 2.18
N SER A 56 5.57 4.35 1.09
CA SER A 56 4.20 4.82 1.15
C SER A 56 3.20 3.75 0.70
N LEU A 57 2.08 3.65 1.42
CA LEU A 57 0.90 2.86 1.07
C LEU A 57 -0.32 3.75 1.02
N ASN A 58 -1.02 3.79 -0.12
CA ASN A 58 -2.26 4.53 -0.28
C ASN A 58 -3.38 3.64 -0.84
N GLY A 59 -4.60 3.83 -0.31
CA GLY A 59 -5.80 3.13 -0.77
C GLY A 59 -5.99 1.74 -0.16
N ILE A 60 -6.78 0.91 -0.81
CA ILE A 60 -7.23 -0.38 -0.28
C ILE A 60 -6.08 -1.40 -0.28
N ILE A 61 -5.98 -2.17 0.80
CA ILE A 61 -5.02 -3.28 0.92
C ILE A 61 -5.57 -4.51 0.22
N GLU A 62 -5.20 -4.70 -1.04
CA GLU A 62 -5.62 -5.85 -1.84
C GLU A 62 -4.53 -6.29 -2.82
N ASN A 63 -4.60 -7.54 -3.24
CA ASN A 63 -3.72 -8.05 -4.29
C ASN A 63 -4.33 -7.72 -5.66
N ARG A 64 -3.87 -6.61 -6.26
CA ARG A 64 -4.25 -6.24 -7.64
C ARG A 64 -3.29 -6.86 -8.64
N PRO A 65 -3.79 -7.44 -9.76
CA PRO A 65 -2.92 -7.80 -10.88
C PRO A 65 -2.17 -6.54 -11.36
N ASN A 66 -0.89 -6.71 -11.69
CA ASN A 66 -0.11 -5.64 -12.32
C ASN A 66 -0.67 -5.36 -13.71
N ASP A 67 -1.59 -4.41 -13.83
CA ASP A 67 -1.98 -3.87 -15.13
C ASP A 67 -0.84 -2.97 -15.60
N SER A 68 -0.14 -3.38 -16.64
CA SER A 68 1.07 -2.72 -17.19
C SER A 68 0.86 -1.26 -17.62
N PHE A 69 -0.36 -0.76 -17.59
CA PHE A 69 -0.74 0.59 -18.04
C PHE A 69 -1.25 1.52 -16.93
N SER A 70 -1.26 1.10 -15.67
CA SER A 70 -1.76 1.97 -14.60
C SER A 70 -0.63 2.85 -14.04
N PHE A 71 -0.63 4.13 -14.43
CA PHE A 71 0.28 5.16 -13.90
C PHE A 71 0.13 5.41 -12.38
N SER A 72 -0.90 4.85 -11.74
CA SER A 72 -1.23 5.09 -10.32
C SER A 72 -0.70 4.04 -9.35
N GLN A 73 0.06 3.02 -9.81
CA GLN A 73 0.43 1.84 -9.02
C GLN A 73 1.62 2.03 -8.05
N GLN A 74 2.19 3.21 -7.91
CA GLN A 74 3.44 3.37 -7.14
C GLN A 74 3.29 3.16 -5.62
N ASN A 75 2.08 3.27 -5.07
CA ASN A 75 1.84 3.22 -3.62
C ASN A 75 0.76 2.20 -3.25
N ASP A 76 0.51 1.20 -4.08
CA ASP A 76 -0.42 0.11 -3.79
C ASP A 76 0.20 -0.95 -2.86
N ALA A 77 -0.63 -1.89 -2.41
CA ALA A 77 -0.22 -2.91 -1.46
C ALA A 77 0.89 -3.85 -1.99
N ASN A 78 0.90 -4.16 -3.29
CA ASN A 78 1.93 -5.02 -3.89
C ASN A 78 3.28 -4.30 -3.97
N SER A 79 3.28 -3.04 -4.43
CA SER A 79 4.47 -2.19 -4.50
C SER A 79 5.03 -1.92 -3.10
N PHE A 80 4.16 -1.67 -2.12
CA PHE A 80 4.51 -1.48 -0.72
C PHE A 80 5.19 -2.72 -0.14
N LEU A 81 4.61 -3.91 -0.34
CA LEU A 81 5.19 -5.18 0.11
C LEU A 81 6.55 -5.45 -0.53
N LYS A 82 6.70 -5.15 -1.82
CA LYS A 82 7.97 -5.27 -2.55
C LYS A 82 9.02 -4.32 -1.96
N ALA A 83 8.67 -3.05 -1.76
CA ALA A 83 9.57 -2.05 -1.19
C ALA A 83 10.04 -2.43 0.24
N ILE A 84 9.16 -2.98 1.08
CA ILE A 84 9.53 -3.50 2.41
C ILE A 84 10.60 -4.59 2.29
N LYS A 85 10.42 -5.55 1.38
CA LYS A 85 11.38 -6.66 1.18
C LYS A 85 12.73 -6.14 0.67
N GLU A 86 12.72 -5.20 -0.27
CA GLU A 86 13.94 -4.57 -0.78
C GLU A 86 14.65 -3.75 0.31
N ALA A 87 13.92 -2.93 1.05
CA ALA A 87 14.47 -2.15 2.17
C ALA A 87 15.08 -3.03 3.27
N GLN A 88 14.56 -4.25 3.47
CA GLN A 88 15.11 -5.19 4.44
C GLN A 88 16.54 -5.59 4.11
N THR A 89 16.87 -5.80 2.83
CA THR A 89 18.18 -6.28 2.35
C THR A 89 19.15 -5.17 1.97
N ASP A 90 18.68 -3.94 1.74
CA ASP A 90 19.53 -2.80 1.40
C ASP A 90 20.37 -2.34 2.60
N ASN A 91 21.68 -2.60 2.58
CA ASN A 91 22.60 -2.24 3.66
C ASN A 91 22.71 -0.72 3.93
N GLN A 92 22.33 0.14 3.00
CA GLN A 92 22.32 1.59 3.19
C GLN A 92 21.10 2.05 4.00
N VAL A 93 20.00 1.31 3.97
CA VAL A 93 18.81 1.60 4.77
C VAL A 93 19.06 1.19 6.22
N LYS A 94 19.04 2.16 7.14
CA LYS A 94 19.27 1.97 8.57
C LYS A 94 17.99 2.04 9.41
N GLY A 95 16.94 2.62 8.86
CA GLY A 95 15.60 2.65 9.45
C GLY A 95 14.55 2.88 8.38
N VAL A 96 13.31 2.56 8.71
CA VAL A 96 12.19 2.67 7.76
C VAL A 96 11.03 3.41 8.40
N VAL A 97 10.48 4.37 7.66
CA VAL A 97 9.19 4.99 7.96
C VAL A 97 8.16 4.45 6.96
N LEU A 98 7.15 3.76 7.46
CA LEU A 98 6.01 3.31 6.67
C LEU A 98 4.91 4.36 6.76
N LYS A 99 4.74 5.12 5.69
CA LYS A 99 3.71 6.14 5.57
C LYS A 99 2.45 5.52 4.99
N ILE A 100 1.37 5.46 5.78
CA ILE A 100 0.16 4.73 5.40
C ILE A 100 -1.08 5.63 5.41
N ASN A 101 -1.90 5.49 4.35
CA ASN A 101 -3.20 6.13 4.21
C ASN A 101 -4.19 5.11 3.59
N THR A 102 -4.90 4.35 4.43
CA THR A 102 -5.69 3.21 4.00
C THR A 102 -6.90 2.94 4.91
N PRO A 103 -8.06 2.62 4.34
CA PRO A 103 -9.21 2.15 5.13
C PRO A 103 -9.07 0.69 5.57
N GLY A 104 -8.02 -0.02 5.12
CA GLY A 104 -7.85 -1.45 5.28
C GLY A 104 -8.03 -2.21 3.98
N GLY A 105 -8.43 -3.48 4.06
CA GLY A 105 -8.65 -4.31 2.87
C GLY A 105 -8.69 -5.80 3.17
N THR A 106 -8.20 -6.63 2.25
CA THR A 106 -8.28 -8.08 2.36
C THR A 106 -7.39 -8.63 3.47
N VAL A 107 -7.90 -9.63 4.18
CA VAL A 107 -7.19 -10.28 5.30
C VAL A 107 -5.84 -10.84 4.86
N GLY A 108 -5.81 -11.63 3.78
CA GLY A 108 -4.58 -12.29 3.32
C GLY A 108 -3.47 -11.32 2.93
N MET A 109 -3.81 -10.18 2.27
CA MET A 109 -2.80 -9.20 1.90
C MET A 109 -2.32 -8.41 3.12
N SER A 110 -3.21 -8.08 4.07
CA SER A 110 -2.83 -7.46 5.34
C SER A 110 -1.90 -8.36 6.15
N GLN A 111 -2.15 -9.67 6.22
CA GLN A 111 -1.25 -10.64 6.86
C GLN A 111 0.13 -10.70 6.18
N ASN A 112 0.17 -10.75 4.84
CA ASN A 112 1.44 -10.77 4.10
C ASN A 112 2.30 -9.53 4.39
N ILE A 113 1.68 -8.35 4.47
CA ILE A 113 2.37 -7.10 4.79
C ILE A 113 2.81 -7.10 6.27
N TYR A 114 1.95 -7.50 7.20
CA TYR A 114 2.27 -7.63 8.62
C TYR A 114 3.52 -8.49 8.83
N ASP A 115 3.54 -9.68 8.25
CA ASP A 115 4.67 -10.60 8.35
C ASP A 115 5.95 -10.03 7.74
N ALA A 116 5.83 -9.27 6.66
CA ALA A 116 6.98 -8.58 6.06
C ALA A 116 7.52 -7.48 6.98
N ILE A 117 6.64 -6.72 7.65
CA ILE A 117 7.03 -5.69 8.63
C ILE A 117 7.69 -6.34 9.85
N ILE A 118 7.18 -7.45 10.37
CA ILE A 118 7.81 -8.20 11.46
C ILE A 118 9.21 -8.67 11.09
N ARG A 119 9.41 -9.16 9.87
CA ARG A 119 10.76 -9.53 9.39
C ARG A 119 11.68 -8.31 9.24
N LEU A 120 11.18 -7.21 8.71
CA LEU A 120 11.91 -5.95 8.59
C LEU A 120 12.32 -5.41 9.96
N ARG A 121 11.40 -5.39 10.95
CA ARG A 121 11.62 -4.93 12.32
C ARG A 121 12.76 -5.68 13.03
N LYS A 122 12.91 -6.97 12.81
CA LYS A 122 14.05 -7.75 13.32
C LYS A 122 15.40 -7.20 12.81
N ALA A 123 15.44 -6.78 11.57
CA ALA A 123 16.65 -6.26 10.93
C ALA A 123 16.88 -4.78 11.19
N LYS A 124 15.85 -3.95 11.13
CA LYS A 124 15.93 -2.48 11.13
C LYS A 124 14.77 -1.89 11.92
N PRO A 125 14.95 -0.72 12.60
CA PRO A 125 13.84 -0.03 13.24
C PRO A 125 12.79 0.39 12.23
N VAL A 126 11.52 0.20 12.60
CA VAL A 126 10.35 0.51 11.78
C VAL A 126 9.41 1.43 12.53
N VAL A 127 9.15 2.59 11.97
CA VAL A 127 8.14 3.54 12.46
C VAL A 127 7.00 3.61 11.44
N VAL A 128 5.76 3.45 11.89
CA VAL A 128 4.59 3.75 11.06
C VAL A 128 4.17 5.19 11.31
N PHE A 129 3.94 5.93 10.23
CA PHE A 129 3.22 7.21 10.24
C PHE A 129 1.86 7.03 9.56
N MET A 130 0.80 7.29 10.32
CA MET A 130 -0.58 7.27 9.83
C MET A 130 -0.97 8.67 9.36
N GLU A 131 -1.37 8.79 8.09
CA GLU A 131 -1.87 10.06 7.52
C GLU A 131 -3.34 10.31 7.93
N ASP A 132 -4.25 10.44 6.97
CA ASP A 132 -5.66 10.74 7.23
C ASP A 132 -6.38 9.53 7.83
N VAL A 133 -6.14 8.34 7.29
CA VAL A 133 -6.79 7.09 7.70
C VAL A 133 -5.81 5.94 7.77
N ALA A 134 -5.86 5.18 8.85
CA ALA A 134 -5.16 3.88 8.97
C ALA A 134 -6.02 2.92 9.81
N ALA A 135 -7.08 2.43 9.21
CA ALA A 135 -8.12 1.67 9.90
C ALA A 135 -8.16 0.19 9.46
N SER A 136 -8.72 -0.68 10.27
CA SER A 136 -8.90 -2.12 9.99
C SER A 136 -7.58 -2.78 9.58
N GLY A 137 -7.45 -3.32 8.35
CA GLY A 137 -6.19 -3.84 7.81
C GLY A 137 -5.02 -2.84 7.89
N GLY A 138 -5.29 -1.52 7.86
CA GLY A 138 -4.29 -0.48 8.07
C GLY A 138 -3.74 -0.47 9.50
N TYR A 139 -4.59 -0.61 10.51
CA TYR A 139 -4.14 -0.76 11.89
C TYR A 139 -3.47 -2.13 12.11
N TYR A 140 -3.99 -3.20 11.47
CA TYR A 140 -3.39 -4.52 11.50
C TYR A 140 -1.90 -4.47 11.12
N ILE A 141 -1.57 -3.89 9.97
CA ILE A 141 -0.18 -3.79 9.52
C ILE A 141 0.64 -2.83 10.39
N ALA A 142 0.04 -1.74 10.87
CA ALA A 142 0.72 -0.78 11.74
C ALA A 142 1.14 -1.39 13.08
N SER A 143 0.35 -2.31 13.62
CA SER A 143 0.64 -2.98 14.89
C SER A 143 1.96 -3.78 14.87
N ALA A 144 2.46 -4.14 13.68
CA ALA A 144 3.75 -4.83 13.51
C ALA A 144 4.98 -3.93 13.71
N ALA A 145 4.83 -2.61 13.73
CA ALA A 145 5.96 -1.67 13.82
C ALA A 145 6.51 -1.54 15.24
N ASP A 146 7.72 -0.95 15.36
CA ASP A 146 8.31 -0.60 16.66
C ASP A 146 7.61 0.61 17.28
N ARG A 147 7.23 1.60 16.44
CA ARG A 147 6.50 2.81 16.85
C ARG A 147 5.42 3.15 15.86
N ILE A 148 4.34 3.71 16.39
CA ILE A 148 3.23 4.23 15.60
C ILE A 148 3.02 5.68 15.96
N VAL A 149 3.13 6.55 14.96
CA VAL A 149 2.86 7.99 15.03
C VAL A 149 1.65 8.30 14.17
N ALA A 150 0.73 9.10 14.66
CA ALA A 150 -0.43 9.58 13.92
C ALA A 150 -0.68 11.07 14.20
N GLN A 151 -1.28 11.78 13.25
CA GLN A 151 -1.81 13.09 13.55
C GLN A 151 -3.00 12.99 14.53
N SER A 152 -3.29 14.04 15.28
CA SER A 152 -4.38 14.04 16.26
C SER A 152 -5.75 13.74 15.63
N GLY A 153 -5.95 14.16 14.38
CA GLY A 153 -7.19 13.98 13.63
C GLY A 153 -7.24 12.69 12.78
N THR A 154 -6.16 11.93 12.66
CA THR A 154 -6.12 10.67 11.92
C THR A 154 -7.23 9.72 12.39
N LEU A 155 -7.93 9.08 11.47
CA LEU A 155 -8.89 8.03 11.78
C LEU A 155 -8.20 6.67 11.78
N THR A 156 -8.33 5.93 12.91
CA THR A 156 -7.70 4.62 13.08
C THR A 156 -8.58 3.67 13.90
N GLY A 157 -8.04 2.50 14.29
CA GLY A 157 -8.84 1.48 14.96
C GLY A 157 -9.59 0.61 13.96
N SER A 158 -10.92 0.55 14.02
CA SER A 158 -11.74 -0.38 13.24
C SER A 158 -11.20 -1.82 13.36
N ILE A 159 -10.86 -2.22 14.60
CA ILE A 159 -10.33 -3.55 14.89
C ILE A 159 -11.50 -4.52 14.86
N GLY A 160 -11.67 -5.18 13.71
CA GLY A 160 -12.81 -6.04 13.45
C GLY A 160 -12.75 -6.67 12.07
N VAL A 161 -13.65 -7.61 11.84
CA VAL A 161 -13.81 -8.31 10.55
C VAL A 161 -15.28 -8.31 10.18
N ILE A 162 -15.57 -7.96 8.95
CA ILE A 162 -16.91 -8.01 8.40
C ILE A 162 -16.97 -8.94 7.18
N MET A 163 -18.12 -9.56 6.99
CA MET A 163 -18.48 -10.28 5.79
C MET A 163 -19.89 -9.87 5.42
N SER A 164 -20.06 -9.24 4.25
CA SER A 164 -21.37 -8.78 3.79
C SER A 164 -21.88 -9.66 2.67
N THR A 165 -23.13 -10.08 2.74
CA THR A 165 -23.85 -10.79 1.68
C THR A 165 -25.17 -10.08 1.41
N LEU A 166 -25.58 -10.03 0.15
CA LEU A 166 -26.88 -9.50 -0.25
C LEU A 166 -27.85 -10.66 -0.49
N ASP A 167 -29.07 -10.57 0.02
CA ASP A 167 -30.15 -11.50 -0.24
C ASP A 167 -31.16 -10.86 -1.20
N ALA A 168 -31.21 -11.34 -2.44
CA ALA A 168 -32.13 -10.88 -3.48
C ALA A 168 -33.19 -11.93 -3.85
N HIS A 169 -33.28 -13.09 -3.14
CA HIS A 169 -34.14 -14.18 -3.55
C HIS A 169 -35.62 -13.78 -3.64
N GLN A 170 -36.13 -13.00 -2.68
CA GLN A 170 -37.53 -12.55 -2.71
C GLN A 170 -37.83 -11.56 -3.83
N LEU A 171 -36.85 -10.69 -4.17
CA LEU A 171 -36.97 -9.81 -5.34
C LEU A 171 -37.10 -10.63 -6.63
N LEU A 172 -36.25 -11.64 -6.79
CA LEU A 172 -36.27 -12.51 -7.95
C LEU A 172 -37.58 -13.30 -8.06
N GLN A 173 -38.00 -14.01 -7.00
CA GLN A 173 -39.17 -14.84 -7.01
C GLN A 173 -40.48 -14.04 -7.09
N ASN A 174 -40.64 -13.02 -6.22
CA ASN A 174 -41.94 -12.38 -6.05
C ASN A 174 -42.18 -11.20 -6.99
N LYS A 175 -41.11 -10.56 -7.48
CA LYS A 175 -41.26 -9.39 -8.35
C LYS A 175 -40.86 -9.66 -9.78
N LEU A 176 -39.82 -10.47 -10.01
CA LEU A 176 -39.29 -10.74 -11.35
C LEU A 176 -39.76 -12.11 -11.89
N LEU A 177 -40.44 -12.95 -11.08
CA LEU A 177 -40.90 -14.29 -11.42
C LEU A 177 -39.77 -15.18 -11.97
N VAL A 178 -38.57 -15.05 -11.44
CA VAL A 178 -37.38 -15.82 -11.81
C VAL A 178 -37.04 -16.82 -10.71
N GLU A 179 -36.96 -18.09 -11.08
CA GLU A 179 -36.58 -19.19 -10.19
C GLU A 179 -35.14 -19.65 -10.52
N PRO A 180 -34.14 -19.38 -9.67
CA PRO A 180 -32.79 -19.89 -9.88
C PRO A 180 -32.71 -21.38 -9.57
N ASN A 181 -32.23 -22.18 -10.52
CA ASN A 181 -31.94 -23.61 -10.34
C ASN A 181 -30.44 -23.81 -10.14
N VAL A 182 -30.03 -24.24 -8.94
CA VAL A 182 -28.62 -24.48 -8.59
C VAL A 182 -28.36 -25.97 -8.43
N ILE A 183 -27.52 -26.53 -9.30
CA ILE A 183 -27.00 -27.90 -9.17
C ILE A 183 -25.62 -27.81 -8.54
N LYS A 184 -25.39 -28.45 -7.38
CA LYS A 184 -24.17 -28.32 -6.60
C LYS A 184 -23.67 -29.66 -6.05
N SER A 185 -22.39 -29.84 -5.95
CA SER A 185 -21.75 -31.06 -5.44
C SER A 185 -21.79 -31.20 -3.91
N GLY A 186 -22.08 -30.13 -3.17
CA GLY A 186 -22.09 -30.16 -1.70
C GLY A 186 -22.98 -29.09 -1.09
N LYS A 187 -23.46 -29.34 0.14
CA LYS A 187 -24.45 -28.52 0.86
C LYS A 187 -24.09 -27.04 0.90
N TYR A 188 -22.82 -26.73 1.14
CA TYR A 188 -22.33 -25.35 1.38
C TYR A 188 -21.68 -24.69 0.14
N LYS A 189 -21.76 -25.32 -1.07
CA LYS A 189 -21.07 -24.79 -2.24
C LYS A 189 -21.62 -23.45 -2.74
N ASP A 190 -22.84 -23.12 -2.37
CA ASP A 190 -23.55 -21.88 -2.69
C ASP A 190 -23.81 -21.00 -1.45
N VAL A 191 -23.05 -21.19 -0.38
CA VAL A 191 -23.10 -20.32 0.80
C VAL A 191 -22.80 -18.88 0.40
N GLY A 192 -23.59 -17.92 0.93
CA GLY A 192 -23.48 -16.51 0.56
C GLY A 192 -24.08 -16.13 -0.80
N SER A 193 -24.73 -17.08 -1.53
CA SER A 193 -25.42 -16.78 -2.78
C SER A 193 -26.57 -15.80 -2.55
N GLN A 194 -26.64 -14.78 -3.41
CA GLN A 194 -27.72 -13.78 -3.42
C GLN A 194 -29.06 -14.35 -3.89
N LEU A 195 -29.03 -15.53 -4.51
CA LEU A 195 -30.20 -16.15 -5.18
C LEU A 195 -31.07 -17.01 -4.23
N LYS A 196 -30.65 -17.18 -2.99
CA LYS A 196 -31.40 -17.96 -2.00
C LYS A 196 -31.29 -17.31 -0.62
N LYS A 197 -32.29 -17.58 0.23
CA LYS A 197 -32.20 -17.23 1.65
C LYS A 197 -31.09 -18.04 2.33
N MET A 198 -30.23 -17.37 3.08
CA MET A 198 -29.21 -18.03 3.87
C MET A 198 -29.82 -18.81 5.04
N THR A 199 -29.38 -20.04 5.25
CA THR A 199 -29.81 -20.84 6.40
C THR A 199 -29.07 -20.46 7.67
N ASP A 200 -29.60 -20.81 8.85
CA ASP A 200 -28.92 -20.53 10.12
C ASP A 200 -27.60 -21.28 10.22
N GLU A 201 -27.50 -22.48 9.67
CA GLU A 201 -26.24 -23.24 9.65
C GLU A 201 -25.19 -22.57 8.75
N GLU A 202 -25.59 -22.03 7.60
CA GLU A 202 -24.70 -21.27 6.72
C GLU A 202 -24.22 -19.98 7.40
N LYS A 203 -25.13 -19.29 8.10
CA LYS A 203 -24.79 -18.11 8.90
C LYS A 203 -23.79 -18.44 10.01
N GLN A 204 -23.98 -19.54 10.74
CA GLN A 204 -23.04 -20.00 11.76
C GLN A 204 -21.67 -20.33 11.17
N LEU A 205 -21.64 -20.98 9.99
CA LEU A 205 -20.38 -21.28 9.29
C LEU A 205 -19.62 -19.97 8.96
N LEU A 206 -20.29 -19.00 8.35
CA LEU A 206 -19.67 -17.72 8.01
C LEU A 206 -19.24 -16.94 9.28
N GLN A 207 -20.06 -16.96 10.34
CA GLN A 207 -19.71 -16.33 11.60
C GLN A 207 -18.48 -16.97 12.23
N SER A 208 -18.30 -18.29 12.10
CA SER A 208 -17.09 -18.96 12.62
C SER A 208 -15.82 -18.50 11.91
N ILE A 209 -15.89 -18.26 10.59
CA ILE A 209 -14.78 -17.72 9.80
C ILE A 209 -14.46 -16.27 10.23
N VAL A 210 -15.48 -15.43 10.41
CA VAL A 210 -15.33 -14.07 10.92
C VAL A 210 -14.66 -14.06 12.30
N ASN A 211 -15.11 -14.91 13.20
CA ASN A 211 -14.57 -15.02 14.57
C ASN A 211 -13.11 -15.51 14.56
N ASP A 212 -12.76 -16.49 13.74
CA ASP A 212 -11.39 -16.97 13.62
C ASP A 212 -10.46 -15.88 13.08
N THR A 213 -10.89 -15.18 12.04
CA THR A 213 -10.13 -14.05 11.46
C THR A 213 -9.98 -12.90 12.45
N TYR A 214 -11.03 -12.59 13.22
CA TYR A 214 -10.97 -11.58 14.28
C TYR A 214 -9.94 -11.97 15.35
N ASN A 215 -9.94 -13.23 15.81
CA ASN A 215 -8.97 -13.72 16.77
C ASN A 215 -7.52 -13.64 16.25
N GLN A 216 -7.32 -13.83 14.94
CA GLN A 216 -6.01 -13.62 14.32
C GLN A 216 -5.60 -12.14 14.38
N PHE A 217 -6.54 -11.19 14.18
CA PHE A 217 -6.29 -9.77 14.32
C PHE A 217 -5.86 -9.41 15.76
N ILE A 218 -6.62 -9.87 16.74
CA ILE A 218 -6.29 -9.66 18.17
C ILE A 218 -4.89 -10.19 18.49
N ARG A 219 -4.55 -11.42 18.05
CA ARG A 219 -3.21 -11.99 18.25
C ARG A 219 -2.11 -11.14 17.61
N ALA A 220 -2.34 -10.59 16.41
CA ALA A 220 -1.38 -9.73 15.76
C ALA A 220 -1.10 -8.46 16.57
N ILE A 221 -2.14 -7.85 17.16
CA ILE A 221 -1.99 -6.68 18.04
C ILE A 221 -1.25 -7.07 19.33
N ILE A 222 -1.59 -8.19 19.96
CA ILE A 222 -0.91 -8.68 21.18
C ILE A 222 0.59 -8.82 20.89
N ASN A 223 0.95 -9.55 19.84
CA ASN A 223 2.35 -9.78 19.47
C ASN A 223 3.09 -8.48 19.09
N GLY A 224 2.42 -7.58 18.44
CA GLY A 224 3.04 -6.36 17.93
C GLY A 224 3.09 -5.21 18.93
N ARG A 225 2.13 -5.12 19.87
CA ARG A 225 1.97 -3.98 20.78
C ARG A 225 2.17 -4.34 22.26
N ILE A 226 1.67 -5.48 22.70
CA ILE A 226 1.69 -5.87 24.13
C ILE A 226 2.96 -6.65 24.45
N GLU A 227 3.30 -7.67 23.67
CA GLU A 227 4.43 -8.59 23.91
C GLU A 227 5.71 -8.18 23.20
N ARG A 228 5.75 -6.99 22.60
CA ARG A 228 6.94 -6.53 21.87
C ARG A 228 8.12 -6.27 22.82
N ASN A 229 9.32 -6.66 22.42
CA ASN A 229 10.56 -6.21 23.06
C ASN A 229 10.82 -4.75 22.65
N ASP A 230 10.79 -3.86 23.63
CA ASP A 230 11.01 -2.43 23.42
C ASP A 230 12.38 -2.02 23.98
N ASN A 231 13.35 -1.83 23.08
CA ASN A 231 14.76 -1.52 23.44
C ASN A 231 15.17 -0.11 22.98
N TYR A 232 14.20 0.77 22.61
CA TYR A 232 14.48 2.10 22.11
C TYR A 232 14.08 3.18 23.12
N SER A 233 14.87 4.26 23.20
CA SER A 233 14.61 5.41 24.07
C SER A 233 13.43 6.30 23.61
N THR A 234 12.98 6.13 22.35
CA THR A 234 11.84 6.90 21.84
C THR A 234 10.55 6.58 22.60
N PRO A 235 9.64 7.57 22.81
CA PRO A 235 8.39 7.36 23.52
C PRO A 235 7.61 6.17 23.00
N SER A 236 7.10 5.37 23.94
CA SER A 236 6.29 4.17 23.70
C SER A 236 5.09 4.18 24.63
N MET A 237 3.93 3.85 24.08
CA MET A 237 2.71 3.65 24.87
C MET A 237 2.46 2.17 25.11
N GLN A 238 2.05 1.84 26.32
CA GLN A 238 1.68 0.47 26.69
C GLN A 238 0.19 0.28 26.42
N LEU A 239 -0.14 -0.70 25.60
CA LEU A 239 -1.49 -1.22 25.43
C LEU A 239 -1.65 -2.44 26.33
N ASP A 240 -2.68 -2.49 27.15
CA ASP A 240 -3.00 -3.64 27.97
C ASP A 240 -4.16 -4.47 27.37
N MET A 241 -4.32 -5.69 27.91
CA MET A 241 -5.36 -6.61 27.45
C MET A 241 -6.77 -6.15 27.76
N GLU A 242 -6.98 -5.44 28.86
CA GLU A 242 -8.30 -4.92 29.24
C GLU A 242 -8.74 -3.85 28.24
N THR A 243 -7.88 -2.89 27.96
CA THR A 243 -8.12 -1.84 26.97
C THR A 243 -8.32 -2.42 25.56
N LEU A 244 -7.49 -3.39 25.14
CA LEU A 244 -7.65 -4.05 23.86
C LEU A 244 -9.03 -4.72 23.76
N THR A 245 -9.41 -5.53 24.73
CA THR A 245 -10.70 -6.25 24.76
C THR A 245 -11.88 -5.28 24.76
N LYS A 246 -11.79 -4.18 25.49
CA LYS A 246 -12.85 -3.17 25.60
C LYS A 246 -13.09 -2.42 24.30
N TYR A 247 -12.06 -2.17 23.52
CA TYR A 247 -12.12 -1.26 22.37
C TYR A 247 -11.95 -1.93 21.00
N ALA A 248 -11.66 -3.22 20.95
CA ALA A 248 -11.53 -3.98 19.69
C ALA A 248 -12.87 -4.51 19.19
N ASP A 249 -13.88 -3.66 19.11
CA ASP A 249 -15.24 -3.99 18.70
C ASP A 249 -15.63 -3.40 17.34
N GLY A 250 -14.64 -3.01 16.55
CA GLY A 250 -14.84 -2.42 15.21
C GLY A 250 -14.98 -0.90 15.21
N ARG A 251 -14.95 -0.23 16.37
CA ARG A 251 -15.07 1.23 16.44
C ARG A 251 -13.83 1.94 15.89
N ILE A 252 -14.05 3.19 15.44
CA ILE A 252 -13.02 4.09 14.94
C ILE A 252 -12.61 5.05 16.06
N PHE A 253 -11.32 5.43 16.07
CA PHE A 253 -10.74 6.43 16.97
C PHE A 253 -10.12 7.56 16.17
N THR A 254 -10.07 8.75 16.77
CA THR A 254 -9.09 9.76 16.35
C THR A 254 -7.70 9.39 16.83
N GLY A 255 -6.65 9.95 16.20
CA GLY A 255 -5.27 9.73 16.66
C GLY A 255 -5.07 10.14 18.14
N SER A 256 -5.73 11.21 18.58
CA SER A 256 -5.70 11.61 20.00
C SER A 256 -6.28 10.53 20.93
N GLN A 257 -7.43 9.98 20.57
CA GLN A 257 -8.05 8.88 21.34
C GLN A 257 -7.19 7.61 21.30
N ALA A 258 -6.69 7.27 20.13
CA ALA A 258 -5.83 6.11 19.96
C ALA A 258 -4.56 6.19 20.81
N LYS A 259 -3.96 7.38 20.94
CA LYS A 259 -2.84 7.62 21.86
C LYS A 259 -3.26 7.42 23.33
N THR A 260 -4.38 8.02 23.73
CA THR A 260 -4.89 7.90 25.12
C THR A 260 -5.11 6.44 25.52
N PHE A 261 -5.56 5.61 24.60
CA PHE A 261 -5.81 4.19 24.83
C PHE A 261 -4.57 3.28 24.59
N GLY A 262 -3.42 3.82 24.19
CA GLY A 262 -2.21 3.05 23.93
C GLY A 262 -2.15 2.34 22.56
N PHE A 263 -3.12 2.56 21.68
CA PHE A 263 -3.11 2.00 20.34
C PHE A 263 -2.01 2.58 19.44
N ILE A 264 -1.57 3.82 19.72
CA ILE A 264 -0.42 4.46 19.07
C ILE A 264 0.53 5.03 20.12
N ASP A 265 1.78 5.29 19.72
CA ASP A 265 2.83 5.75 20.65
C ASP A 265 2.85 7.26 20.81
N SER A 266 2.60 8.02 19.73
CA SER A 266 2.66 9.48 19.76
C SER A 266 1.74 10.12 18.73
N ASN A 267 1.25 11.32 19.08
CA ASN A 267 0.75 12.23 18.07
C ASN A 267 1.91 13.07 17.51
N GLY A 268 1.94 13.23 16.20
CA GLY A 268 2.98 13.96 15.47
C GLY A 268 2.76 13.91 13.97
N ASP A 269 3.61 14.61 13.24
CA ASP A 269 3.64 14.63 11.79
C ASP A 269 4.67 13.63 11.21
N LEU A 270 4.84 13.67 9.89
CA LEU A 270 5.81 12.81 9.22
C LEU A 270 7.26 13.11 9.65
N GLU A 271 7.60 14.39 9.89
CA GLU A 271 8.94 14.77 10.33
C GLU A 271 9.25 14.19 11.71
N TYR A 272 8.27 14.21 12.60
CA TYR A 272 8.39 13.60 13.92
C TYR A 272 8.62 12.08 13.83
N ALA A 273 7.89 11.39 12.94
CA ALA A 273 8.10 9.96 12.69
C ALA A 273 9.50 9.66 12.10
N ILE A 274 9.99 10.53 11.22
CA ILE A 274 11.33 10.42 10.66
C ILE A 274 12.41 10.59 11.74
N GLU A 275 12.26 11.56 12.64
CA GLU A 275 13.19 11.73 13.74
C GLU A 275 13.20 10.52 14.69
N PHE A 276 12.03 9.90 14.96
CA PHE A 276 11.99 8.63 15.69
C PHE A 276 12.82 7.55 14.98
N ALA A 277 12.61 7.37 13.69
CA ALA A 277 13.35 6.39 12.90
C ALA A 277 14.86 6.66 12.89
N LYS A 278 15.27 7.92 12.84
CA LYS A 278 16.69 8.31 12.92
C LYS A 278 17.32 8.01 14.28
N VAL A 279 16.62 8.35 15.37
CA VAL A 279 17.08 8.06 16.74
C VAL A 279 17.23 6.56 16.93
N MET A 280 16.21 5.79 16.61
CA MET A 280 16.22 4.32 16.72
C MET A 280 17.29 3.67 15.84
N ALA A 281 17.54 4.21 14.63
CA ALA A 281 18.61 3.76 13.76
C ALA A 281 20.00 4.08 14.34
N SER A 282 20.16 5.27 14.97
CA SER A 282 21.37 5.65 15.69
C SER A 282 21.66 4.69 16.85
N GLU A 283 20.69 4.36 17.65
CA GLU A 283 20.79 3.43 18.77
C GLU A 283 21.17 2.01 18.30
N LYS A 284 20.51 1.52 17.26
CA LYS A 284 20.72 0.14 16.76
C LYS A 284 22.04 -0.03 16.01
N PHE A 285 22.49 0.96 15.25
CA PHE A 285 23.64 0.84 14.34
C PHE A 285 24.84 1.72 14.71
N GLY A 286 24.75 2.53 15.76
CA GLY A 286 25.84 3.45 16.14
C GLY A 286 26.10 4.58 15.12
N VAL A 287 25.15 4.87 14.23
CA VAL A 287 25.29 5.91 13.21
C VAL A 287 24.83 7.26 13.75
N LYS A 288 25.50 8.36 13.36
CA LYS A 288 25.10 9.70 13.80
C LYS A 288 23.77 10.09 13.16
N VAL A 289 22.79 10.56 13.96
CA VAL A 289 21.46 11.00 13.49
C VAL A 289 21.59 12.00 12.32
N LYS A 290 22.47 13.00 12.43
CA LYS A 290 22.69 14.01 11.37
C LYS A 290 23.28 13.46 10.07
N SER A 291 23.84 12.25 10.09
CA SER A 291 24.41 11.61 8.90
C SER A 291 23.39 10.76 8.13
N LEU A 292 22.18 10.60 8.65
CA LEU A 292 21.12 9.82 8.02
C LEU A 292 20.33 10.69 7.04
N ASN A 293 20.46 10.39 5.76
CA ASN A 293 19.64 10.99 4.72
C ASN A 293 18.23 10.41 4.75
N VAL A 294 17.25 11.17 4.27
CA VAL A 294 15.87 10.71 4.15
C VAL A 294 15.54 10.55 2.67
N GLN A 295 14.98 9.42 2.28
CA GLN A 295 14.75 9.10 0.89
C GLN A 295 13.44 8.33 0.71
N ASN A 296 12.61 8.76 -0.25
CA ASN A 296 11.47 7.94 -0.68
C ASN A 296 11.98 6.65 -1.30
N TYR A 297 11.35 5.52 -0.98
CA TYR A 297 11.84 4.21 -1.35
C TYR A 297 10.71 3.36 -1.96
N PRO A 298 10.92 2.63 -3.04
CA PRO A 298 12.15 2.64 -3.82
C PRO A 298 12.38 3.99 -4.49
N ASP A 299 13.64 4.28 -4.83
CA ASP A 299 13.94 5.50 -5.59
C ASP A 299 13.07 5.58 -6.83
N LYS A 300 12.44 6.73 -7.01
CA LYS A 300 11.78 7.02 -8.29
C LYS A 300 12.87 6.96 -9.34
N LYS A 301 12.93 5.89 -10.12
CA LYS A 301 13.66 5.93 -11.38
C LYS A 301 13.05 7.07 -12.18
N ASP A 302 13.83 8.07 -12.52
CA ASP A 302 13.39 9.13 -13.41
C ASP A 302 12.70 8.46 -14.60
N PHE A 303 11.47 8.92 -14.92
CA PHE A 303 10.72 8.39 -16.03
C PHE A 303 11.58 8.54 -17.29
N ASN A 304 12.21 7.47 -17.70
CA ASN A 304 13.00 7.45 -18.91
C ASN A 304 12.04 7.13 -20.07
N PHE A 305 11.62 8.17 -20.77
CA PHE A 305 10.76 8.06 -21.94
C PHE A 305 11.31 7.05 -22.98
N TYR A 306 12.63 6.91 -23.05
CA TYR A 306 13.28 5.94 -23.95
C TYR A 306 13.06 4.49 -23.50
N SER A 307 13.12 4.20 -22.20
CA SER A 307 12.80 2.87 -21.68
C SER A 307 11.32 2.53 -21.84
N PHE A 308 10.44 3.50 -21.65
CA PHE A 308 9.01 3.36 -21.90
C PHE A 308 8.70 3.04 -23.36
N ILE A 309 9.31 3.76 -24.30
CA ILE A 309 9.15 3.50 -25.74
C ILE A 309 9.75 2.14 -26.11
N SER A 310 10.93 1.78 -25.58
CA SER A 310 11.56 0.49 -25.86
C SER A 310 10.73 -0.69 -25.31
N GLU A 311 10.10 -0.54 -24.17
CA GLU A 311 9.17 -1.52 -23.62
C GLU A 311 7.90 -1.64 -24.46
N MET A 312 7.37 -0.51 -24.96
CA MET A 312 6.19 -0.47 -25.82
C MET A 312 6.44 -1.12 -27.20
N PHE A 313 7.65 -1.02 -27.72
CA PHE A 313 8.01 -1.65 -29.01
C PHE A 313 8.60 -3.06 -28.88
N ASN A 314 9.03 -3.49 -27.68
CA ASN A 314 9.63 -4.81 -27.44
C ASN A 314 8.61 -5.87 -26.99
N THR A 315 7.34 -5.51 -26.85
CA THR A 315 6.28 -6.47 -26.57
C THR A 315 5.80 -7.12 -27.86
N ASN A 316 6.45 -8.18 -28.26
CA ASN A 316 5.90 -9.23 -29.17
C ASN A 316 4.74 -9.99 -28.49
N LYS A 317 3.84 -9.29 -27.80
CA LYS A 317 2.64 -9.87 -27.18
C LYS A 317 1.41 -9.28 -27.85
N THR A 318 0.89 -10.09 -28.78
CA THR A 318 -0.49 -10.17 -29.29
C THR A 318 -1.38 -8.93 -29.16
N SER A 319 -1.76 -8.42 -30.31
CA SER A 319 -2.70 -7.32 -30.61
C SER A 319 -4.10 -7.40 -29.96
N SER A 320 -4.41 -8.45 -29.19
CA SER A 320 -5.69 -8.59 -28.47
C SER A 320 -5.79 -7.76 -27.18
N SER A 321 -4.66 -7.40 -26.56
CA SER A 321 -4.66 -6.64 -25.31
C SER A 321 -4.85 -5.13 -25.49
N MET A 322 -4.55 -4.58 -26.66
CA MET A 322 -4.78 -3.16 -26.95
C MET A 322 -6.26 -2.83 -27.17
N LEU A 323 -7.04 -3.74 -27.78
CA LEU A 323 -8.48 -3.56 -27.96
C LEU A 323 -9.25 -3.66 -26.62
N ASP A 324 -8.77 -4.48 -25.70
CA ASP A 324 -9.37 -4.61 -24.35
C ASP A 324 -9.17 -3.37 -23.47
N SER A 325 -8.13 -2.57 -23.72
CA SER A 325 -7.89 -1.33 -22.96
C SER A 325 -8.76 -0.15 -23.40
N LEU A 326 -9.35 -0.23 -24.59
CA LEU A 326 -10.25 0.81 -25.16
C LEU A 326 -11.71 0.60 -24.75
N ILE A 327 -12.07 -0.52 -24.12
CA ILE A 327 -13.43 -0.79 -23.65
C ILE A 327 -13.60 -0.19 -22.26
N PRO A 328 -14.56 0.74 -22.05
CA PRO A 328 -14.83 1.28 -20.72
C PRO A 328 -15.11 0.17 -19.71
N THR A 329 -14.60 0.31 -18.49
CA THR A 329 -14.73 -0.69 -17.40
C THR A 329 -16.16 -1.07 -17.11
N SER A 330 -17.13 -0.17 -17.40
CA SER A 330 -18.55 -0.40 -17.29
C SER A 330 -19.15 -1.42 -18.30
N MET A 331 -18.41 -1.73 -19.37
CA MET A 331 -18.82 -2.71 -20.40
C MET A 331 -18.11 -4.06 -20.28
N LYS A 332 -17.16 -4.23 -19.37
CA LYS A 332 -16.52 -5.53 -19.11
C LYS A 332 -17.42 -6.35 -18.21
N LEU A 333 -18.35 -7.11 -18.80
CA LEU A 333 -19.02 -8.19 -18.11
C LEU A 333 -17.97 -9.18 -17.61
N SER A 334 -17.72 -9.15 -16.31
CA SER A 334 -16.77 -10.04 -15.65
C SER A 334 -17.22 -11.50 -15.83
N ARG A 335 -16.42 -12.27 -16.59
CA ARG A 335 -16.55 -13.72 -16.70
C ARG A 335 -15.87 -14.49 -15.56
N LYS A 336 -15.47 -13.81 -14.50
CA LYS A 336 -14.88 -14.44 -13.32
C LYS A 336 -15.93 -14.51 -12.21
N PRO A 337 -16.00 -15.62 -11.47
CA PRO A 337 -16.83 -15.66 -10.27
C PRO A 337 -16.29 -14.58 -9.31
N LEU A 338 -17.10 -13.57 -9.06
CA LEU A 338 -16.80 -12.48 -8.17
C LEU A 338 -16.98 -12.98 -6.73
N TYR A 339 -15.87 -13.14 -6.00
CA TYR A 339 -15.87 -13.01 -4.55
C TYR A 339 -15.53 -11.56 -4.26
N LEU A 340 -16.55 -10.70 -4.16
CA LEU A 340 -16.40 -9.35 -3.65
C LEU A 340 -16.59 -9.40 -2.15
N TRP A 341 -15.53 -9.12 -1.45
CA TRP A 341 -15.54 -8.73 -0.05
C TRP A 341 -15.40 -7.20 -0.04
N GLU A 342 -16.48 -6.47 0.21
CA GLU A 342 -16.46 -5.05 0.51
C GLU A 342 -16.29 -4.82 2.02
#